data_52de7083eb04f6e03481eff11ab1e2e2
#
_entry.id   52de7083eb04f6e03481eff11ab1e2e2
#
_cell.length_a   1.000
_cell.length_b   1.000
_cell.length_c   1.000
_cell.angle_alpha   90.00
_cell.angle_beta   90.00
_cell.angle_gamma   90.00
#
_symmetry.space_group_name_H-M   'P 1'
#
loop_
_entity.id
_entity.type
_entity.pdbx_description
1 polymer ?
#
loop_
_entity_poly.entity_id
_entity_poly.type
_entity_poly.pdbx_seq_one_letter_code
_entity_poly.pdbx_strand_id
1 'polypeptide(L)'
;PKQTFYLGEDGLIPLEVRFHHDPDSSHGFVGAALSANIIHWWKDEQEEWQWEKIIDVENEPHPEWPIPVPGVISVILLSMDDKYLYFCNWLHGDIRQYDISDPHKPILTGQVWMGGLLDRAPEVNGVRVTGGPQMIQLSLDGKRLFVTTSLFSTWDNQFYPDIRTNGGCMLMVNCDIKNGGMEIDPHFVVDFGKEPNGPSRCHETRYPGGDCTSDIWI
;
A
#
# COMPACT_ATOMS: atom_id res chain seq x y z
N PRO A 1 8.60 -3.11 27.28
CA PRO A 1 8.21 -1.91 26.55
C PRO A 1 8.28 -0.70 27.48
N LYS A 2 8.69 0.43 26.93
CA LYS A 2 8.70 1.69 27.69
C LYS A 2 7.32 2.32 27.76
N GLN A 3 6.52 2.11 26.69
CA GLN A 3 5.16 2.62 26.57
C GLN A 3 4.31 1.68 25.69
N THR A 4 3.00 1.66 25.88
CA THR A 4 2.05 0.89 25.07
C THR A 4 0.88 1.80 24.74
N PHE A 5 0.50 1.84 23.44
CA PHE A 5 -0.69 2.54 22.98
C PHE A 5 -1.84 1.56 22.77
N TYR A 6 -3.02 1.97 23.18
CA TYR A 6 -4.26 1.29 22.87
C TYR A 6 -5.01 2.09 21.81
N LEU A 7 -5.00 1.58 20.58
CA LEU A 7 -5.57 2.28 19.44
C LEU A 7 -7.09 2.10 19.30
N GLY A 8 -7.68 1.19 20.07
CA GLY A 8 -9.12 0.94 20.06
C GLY A 8 -9.61 0.47 18.68
N GLU A 9 -10.76 0.96 18.27
CA GLU A 9 -11.37 0.62 16.98
C GLU A 9 -10.64 1.24 15.79
N ASP A 10 -9.86 2.29 16.00
CA ASP A 10 -9.04 2.90 14.95
C ASP A 10 -7.83 2.04 14.58
N GLY A 11 -7.43 1.10 15.43
CA GLY A 11 -6.25 0.27 15.23
C GLY A 11 -6.55 -1.21 15.00
N LEU A 12 -7.59 -1.56 14.24
CA LEU A 12 -7.91 -2.96 13.96
C LEU A 12 -6.94 -3.55 12.93
N ILE A 13 -6.25 -4.61 13.35
CA ILE A 13 -5.22 -5.31 12.56
C ILE A 13 -4.14 -4.33 12.07
N PRO A 14 -3.29 -3.79 12.96
CA PRO A 14 -2.13 -3.01 12.56
C PRO A 14 -1.10 -3.96 11.93
N LEU A 15 -0.91 -3.87 10.61
CA LEU A 15 -0.03 -4.79 9.87
C LEU A 15 1.38 -4.25 9.70
N GLU A 16 1.49 -2.96 9.41
CA GLU A 16 2.74 -2.34 9.01
C GLU A 16 3.09 -1.15 9.88
N VAL A 17 4.36 -1.07 10.28
CA VAL A 17 4.94 0.06 11.02
C VAL A 17 6.11 0.60 10.21
N ARG A 18 6.17 1.91 10.02
CA ARG A 18 7.30 2.59 9.37
C ARG A 18 7.76 3.76 10.21
N PHE A 19 9.07 3.87 10.34
CA PHE A 19 9.76 5.02 10.91
C PHE A 19 10.19 5.96 9.78
N HIS A 20 10.35 7.25 10.07
CA HIS A 20 11.10 8.11 9.16
C HIS A 20 12.51 7.53 8.93
N HIS A 21 13.06 7.77 7.74
CA HIS A 21 14.43 7.38 7.39
C HIS A 21 15.46 8.28 8.06
N ASP A 22 15.11 9.53 8.38
CA ASP A 22 15.94 10.43 9.15
C ASP A 22 16.10 9.89 10.59
N PRO A 23 17.31 9.49 11.02
CA PRO A 23 17.54 8.92 12.34
C PRO A 23 17.31 9.91 13.49
N ASP A 24 17.32 11.20 13.20
CA ASP A 24 17.05 12.25 14.18
C ASP A 24 15.54 12.56 14.28
N SER A 25 14.74 12.02 13.39
CA SER A 25 13.28 12.15 13.44
C SER A 25 12.66 11.19 14.47
N SER A 26 11.70 11.69 15.23
CA SER A 26 10.92 10.90 16.18
C SER A 26 9.52 10.56 15.67
N HIS A 27 9.30 10.57 14.35
CA HIS A 27 8.03 10.28 13.72
C HIS A 27 7.97 8.88 13.10
N GLY A 28 6.76 8.33 13.07
CA GLY A 28 6.50 7.09 12.37
C GLY A 28 5.00 6.87 12.13
N PHE A 29 4.67 5.85 11.37
CA PHE A 29 3.33 5.58 10.92
C PHE A 29 2.96 4.11 11.08
N VAL A 30 1.67 3.85 11.28
CA VAL A 30 1.09 2.51 11.34
C VAL A 30 -0.09 2.43 10.38
N GLY A 31 -0.08 1.43 9.52
CA GLY A 31 -1.24 1.06 8.70
C GLY A 31 -2.11 0.03 9.42
N ALA A 32 -3.34 0.41 9.79
CA ALA A 32 -4.31 -0.49 10.39
C ALA A 32 -5.23 -1.05 9.29
N ALA A 33 -5.09 -2.35 9.01
CA ALA A 33 -5.70 -2.95 7.82
C ALA A 33 -7.23 -2.94 7.86
N LEU A 34 -7.83 -3.45 8.92
CA LEU A 34 -9.28 -3.64 8.94
C LEU A 34 -10.05 -2.34 9.23
N SER A 35 -9.51 -1.45 10.06
CA SER A 35 -10.08 -0.11 10.28
C SER A 35 -9.75 0.85 9.14
N ALA A 36 -8.89 0.46 8.21
CA ALA A 36 -8.47 1.23 7.03
C ALA A 36 -7.96 2.64 7.38
N ASN A 37 -7.16 2.74 8.43
CA ASN A 37 -6.62 3.99 8.96
C ASN A 37 -5.10 4.04 8.87
N ILE A 38 -4.55 5.25 8.74
CA ILE A 38 -3.15 5.53 9.04
C ILE A 38 -3.06 6.29 10.35
N ILE A 39 -2.24 5.77 11.23
CA ILE A 39 -1.96 6.35 12.53
C ILE A 39 -0.54 6.87 12.51
N HIS A 40 -0.37 8.12 12.88
CA HIS A 40 0.91 8.79 13.09
C HIS A 40 1.27 8.72 14.57
N TRP A 41 2.51 8.45 14.87
CA TRP A 41 3.05 8.50 16.23
C TRP A 41 4.37 9.29 16.26
N TRP A 42 4.60 10.01 17.35
CA TRP A 42 5.78 10.87 17.51
C TRP A 42 6.12 11.08 18.98
N LYS A 43 7.28 11.67 19.23
CA LYS A 43 7.59 12.22 20.53
C LYS A 43 7.28 13.72 20.57
N ASP A 44 6.61 14.14 21.63
CA ASP A 44 6.35 15.56 21.89
C ASP A 44 7.56 16.29 22.48
N GLU A 45 7.40 17.58 22.80
CA GLU A 45 8.45 18.43 23.39
C GLU A 45 8.92 17.94 24.77
N GLN A 46 8.13 17.11 25.45
CA GLN A 46 8.42 16.49 26.73
C GLN A 46 9.10 15.11 26.59
N GLU A 47 9.47 14.69 25.36
CA GLU A 47 10.01 13.37 25.03
C GLU A 47 9.03 12.21 25.31
N GLU A 48 7.73 12.50 25.43
CA GLU A 48 6.67 11.51 25.61
C GLU A 48 6.06 11.12 24.26
N TRP A 49 5.81 9.82 24.08
CA TRP A 49 5.22 9.31 22.86
C TRP A 49 3.74 9.66 22.79
N GLN A 50 3.33 10.18 21.64
CA GLN A 50 1.95 10.52 21.29
C GLN A 50 1.52 9.76 20.04
N TRP A 51 0.21 9.72 19.77
CA TRP A 51 -0.31 9.20 18.52
C TRP A 51 -1.63 9.88 18.15
N GLU A 52 -1.94 9.89 16.86
CA GLU A 52 -3.20 10.37 16.31
C GLU A 52 -3.57 9.62 15.02
N LYS A 53 -4.85 9.51 14.71
CA LYS A 53 -5.32 9.07 13.41
C LYS A 53 -5.27 10.24 12.43
N ILE A 54 -4.51 10.09 11.34
CA ILE A 54 -4.29 11.17 10.36
C ILE A 54 -4.96 10.93 9.00
N ILE A 55 -5.21 9.66 8.65
CA ILE A 55 -5.93 9.29 7.42
C ILE A 55 -6.98 8.25 7.79
N ASP A 56 -8.18 8.46 7.25
CA ASP A 56 -9.33 7.54 7.35
C ASP A 56 -9.80 7.22 5.93
N VAL A 57 -9.78 5.94 5.57
CA VAL A 57 -10.26 5.49 4.26
C VAL A 57 -11.71 5.07 4.41
N GLU A 58 -12.62 5.86 3.86
CA GLU A 58 -14.05 5.57 3.91
C GLU A 58 -14.37 4.23 3.22
N ASN A 59 -15.28 3.48 3.84
CA ASN A 59 -15.77 2.24 3.25
C ASN A 59 -16.65 2.56 2.02
N GLU A 60 -16.49 1.76 0.96
CA GLU A 60 -17.20 1.96 -0.31
C GLU A 60 -18.38 1.00 -0.45
N PRO A 61 -19.56 1.45 -0.89
CA PRO A 61 -20.68 0.56 -1.14
C PRO A 61 -20.39 -0.38 -2.32
N HIS A 62 -20.83 -1.64 -2.19
CA HIS A 62 -20.70 -2.63 -3.27
C HIS A 62 -21.99 -3.46 -3.38
N PRO A 63 -22.57 -3.64 -4.56
CA PRO A 63 -23.89 -4.26 -4.73
C PRO A 63 -23.95 -5.72 -4.27
N GLU A 64 -22.87 -6.46 -4.34
CA GLU A 64 -22.79 -7.88 -3.97
C GLU A 64 -22.33 -8.11 -2.52
N TRP A 65 -21.98 -7.05 -1.80
CA TRP A 65 -21.53 -7.16 -0.43
C TRP A 65 -22.60 -6.70 0.56
N PRO A 66 -22.80 -7.41 1.67
CA PRO A 66 -23.85 -7.09 2.65
C PRO A 66 -23.54 -5.84 3.48
N ILE A 67 -22.28 -5.40 3.49
CA ILE A 67 -21.79 -4.20 4.18
C ILE A 67 -20.86 -3.43 3.23
N PRO A 68 -20.66 -2.12 3.44
CA PRO A 68 -19.66 -1.37 2.68
C PRO A 68 -18.27 -2.01 2.78
N VAL A 69 -17.56 -2.08 1.66
CA VAL A 69 -16.23 -2.71 1.54
C VAL A 69 -15.19 -1.81 2.20
N PRO A 70 -14.43 -2.28 3.19
CA PRO A 70 -13.31 -1.53 3.76
C PRO A 70 -12.12 -1.51 2.79
N GLY A 71 -11.25 -0.51 2.93
CA GLY A 71 -10.03 -0.43 2.12
C GLY A 71 -9.12 -1.65 2.30
N VAL A 72 -8.91 -2.07 3.51
CA VAL A 72 -7.93 -3.07 3.96
C VAL A 72 -6.52 -2.66 3.56
N ILE A 73 -5.91 -1.78 4.38
CA ILE A 73 -4.54 -1.32 4.16
C ILE A 73 -3.59 -2.49 4.38
N SER A 74 -2.99 -2.99 3.30
CA SER A 74 -2.12 -4.18 3.32
C SER A 74 -0.65 -3.86 3.52
N VAL A 75 -0.21 -2.68 3.11
CA VAL A 75 1.17 -2.22 3.19
C VAL A 75 1.23 -0.70 3.22
N ILE A 76 2.22 -0.15 3.91
CA ILE A 76 2.60 1.26 3.86
C ILE A 76 4.09 1.40 3.55
N LEU A 77 4.49 2.49 2.89
CA LEU A 77 5.87 2.78 2.53
C LEU A 77 6.12 4.29 2.57
N LEU A 78 7.30 4.69 3.04
CA LEU A 78 7.75 6.08 3.00
C LEU A 78 8.75 6.29 1.86
N SER A 79 8.76 7.48 1.24
CA SER A 79 9.85 7.89 0.36
C SER A 79 11.12 8.11 1.18
N MET A 80 12.28 7.98 0.52
CA MET A 80 13.60 8.10 1.19
C MET A 80 13.88 9.48 1.81
N ASP A 81 13.18 10.50 1.33
CA ASP A 81 13.24 11.87 1.84
C ASP A 81 12.15 12.18 2.88
N ASP A 82 11.41 11.14 3.31
CA ASP A 82 10.30 11.21 4.27
C ASP A 82 9.18 12.20 3.89
N LYS A 83 9.11 12.55 2.60
CA LYS A 83 8.12 13.50 2.09
C LYS A 83 6.79 12.86 1.72
N TYR A 84 6.81 11.63 1.23
CA TYR A 84 5.62 10.95 0.76
C TYR A 84 5.38 9.62 1.50
N LEU A 85 4.12 9.40 1.86
CA LEU A 85 3.58 8.13 2.31
C LEU A 85 2.78 7.49 1.19
N TYR A 86 3.04 6.22 0.91
CA TYR A 86 2.29 5.38 -0.02
C TYR A 86 1.61 4.25 0.73
N PHE A 87 0.41 3.88 0.34
CA PHE A 87 -0.24 2.67 0.86
C PHE A 87 -1.23 2.07 -0.13
N CYS A 88 -1.45 0.76 0.03
CA CYS A 88 -2.42 -0.02 -0.76
C CYS A 88 -3.70 -0.24 0.03
N ASN A 89 -4.84 -0.03 -0.62
CA ASN A 89 -6.15 -0.49 -0.18
C ASN A 89 -6.51 -1.77 -0.95
N TRP A 90 -6.21 -2.92 -0.36
CA TRP A 90 -6.28 -4.21 -1.05
C TRP A 90 -7.67 -4.55 -1.59
N LEU A 91 -8.75 -4.32 -0.80
CA LEU A 91 -10.11 -4.62 -1.26
C LEU A 91 -10.69 -3.55 -2.19
N HIS A 92 -10.38 -2.27 -1.98
CA HIS A 92 -10.80 -1.21 -2.89
C HIS A 92 -10.09 -1.34 -4.24
N GLY A 93 -8.83 -1.72 -4.25
CA GLY A 93 -8.02 -1.82 -5.46
C GLY A 93 -7.29 -0.55 -5.84
N ASP A 94 -7.05 0.35 -4.89
CA ASP A 94 -6.32 1.59 -5.12
C ASP A 94 -5.03 1.69 -4.32
N ILE A 95 -4.13 2.52 -4.81
CA ILE A 95 -2.94 2.98 -4.12
C ILE A 95 -3.03 4.47 -3.98
N ARG A 96 -2.66 4.97 -2.81
CA ARG A 96 -2.66 6.41 -2.51
C ARG A 96 -1.27 6.90 -2.18
N GLN A 97 -0.99 8.13 -2.60
CA GLN A 97 0.19 8.92 -2.25
C GLN A 97 -0.27 10.14 -1.45
N TYR A 98 0.32 10.32 -0.28
CA TYR A 98 0.10 11.51 0.53
C TYR A 98 1.41 12.27 0.71
N ASP A 99 1.39 13.57 0.57
CA ASP A 99 2.46 14.46 1.05
C ASP A 99 2.35 14.54 2.57
N ILE A 100 3.41 14.12 3.27
CA ILE A 100 3.56 14.10 4.72
C ILE A 100 4.65 15.06 5.21
N SER A 101 4.99 16.08 4.42
CA SER A 101 5.94 17.14 4.84
C SER A 101 5.51 17.81 6.15
N ASP A 102 4.20 17.89 6.42
CA ASP A 102 3.63 18.06 7.76
C ASP A 102 2.97 16.73 8.15
N PRO A 103 3.60 15.90 9.00
CA PRO A 103 3.09 14.57 9.32
C PRO A 103 1.75 14.60 10.07
N HIS A 104 1.37 15.73 10.68
CA HIS A 104 0.08 15.94 11.32
C HIS A 104 -1.05 16.28 10.33
N LYS A 105 -0.71 16.68 9.10
CA LYS A 105 -1.68 17.15 8.09
C LYS A 105 -1.38 16.58 6.71
N PRO A 106 -1.48 15.26 6.53
CA PRO A 106 -1.19 14.63 5.25
C PRO A 106 -2.14 15.14 4.16
N ILE A 107 -1.60 15.37 2.97
CA ILE A 107 -2.35 15.85 1.81
C ILE A 107 -2.33 14.76 0.74
N LEU A 108 -3.51 14.30 0.31
CA LEU A 108 -3.62 13.37 -0.82
C LEU A 108 -3.13 14.04 -2.10
N THR A 109 -2.08 13.51 -2.69
CA THR A 109 -1.45 14.04 -3.91
C THR A 109 -1.61 13.13 -5.12
N GLY A 110 -1.88 11.84 -4.92
CA GLY A 110 -2.06 10.90 -6.01
C GLY A 110 -2.88 9.69 -5.61
N GLN A 111 -3.62 9.14 -6.58
CA GLN A 111 -4.39 7.91 -6.43
C GLN A 111 -4.45 7.19 -7.77
N VAL A 112 -4.19 5.89 -7.79
CA VAL A 112 -4.35 5.02 -8.95
C VAL A 112 -5.10 3.76 -8.57
N TRP A 113 -5.90 3.24 -9.52
CA TRP A 113 -6.70 2.04 -9.33
C TRP A 113 -6.07 0.86 -10.07
N MET A 114 -5.95 -0.28 -9.39
CA MET A 114 -5.43 -1.51 -10.00
C MET A 114 -5.97 -2.74 -9.27
N GLY A 115 -6.84 -3.49 -9.92
CA GLY A 115 -7.54 -4.62 -9.30
C GLY A 115 -8.63 -4.18 -8.33
N GLY A 116 -8.80 -4.97 -7.27
CA GLY A 116 -9.79 -4.72 -6.22
C GLY A 116 -11.20 -5.17 -6.58
N LEU A 117 -12.11 -4.98 -5.62
CA LEU A 117 -13.51 -5.37 -5.75
C LEU A 117 -14.38 -4.30 -6.44
N LEU A 118 -13.89 -3.06 -6.51
CA LEU A 118 -14.70 -1.92 -6.97
C LEU A 118 -14.74 -1.76 -8.50
N ASP A 119 -14.13 -2.67 -9.25
CA ASP A 119 -14.16 -2.75 -10.71
C ASP A 119 -13.66 -1.46 -11.42
N ARG A 120 -12.68 -0.79 -10.81
CA ARG A 120 -12.09 0.47 -11.31
C ARG A 120 -10.72 0.30 -11.96
N ALA A 121 -10.22 -0.94 -12.04
CA ALA A 121 -8.90 -1.21 -12.61
C ALA A 121 -8.87 -1.05 -14.12
N PRO A 122 -7.85 -0.41 -14.68
CA PRO A 122 -7.61 -0.41 -16.11
C PRO A 122 -7.09 -1.77 -16.60
N GLU A 123 -7.20 -2.00 -17.89
CA GLU A 123 -6.39 -2.98 -18.60
C GLU A 123 -5.02 -2.37 -18.89
N VAL A 124 -3.93 -3.09 -18.59
CA VAL A 124 -2.56 -2.62 -18.82
C VAL A 124 -1.89 -3.51 -19.85
N ASN A 125 -1.51 -2.94 -20.99
CA ASN A 125 -0.86 -3.65 -22.09
C ASN A 125 -1.58 -4.96 -22.50
N GLY A 126 -2.90 -4.92 -22.57
CA GLY A 126 -3.74 -6.09 -22.90
C GLY A 126 -3.89 -7.11 -21.78
N VAL A 127 -3.48 -6.78 -20.57
CA VAL A 127 -3.64 -7.64 -19.39
C VAL A 127 -4.70 -7.04 -18.46
N ARG A 128 -5.75 -7.81 -18.20
CA ARG A 128 -6.71 -7.49 -17.14
C ARG A 128 -6.07 -7.76 -15.78
N VAL A 129 -6.04 -6.77 -14.93
CA VAL A 129 -5.49 -6.89 -13.58
C VAL A 129 -6.45 -7.69 -12.71
N THR A 130 -5.95 -8.76 -12.09
CA THR A 130 -6.66 -9.61 -11.13
C THR A 130 -6.02 -9.50 -9.75
N GLY A 131 -6.82 -9.67 -8.70
CA GLY A 131 -6.37 -9.45 -7.33
C GLY A 131 -6.47 -7.98 -6.91
N GLY A 132 -5.90 -7.64 -5.77
CA GLY A 132 -5.82 -6.28 -5.26
C GLY A 132 -4.37 -5.86 -4.99
N PRO A 133 -4.02 -4.56 -5.08
CA PRO A 133 -2.67 -4.07 -4.79
C PRO A 133 -2.27 -4.46 -3.38
N GLN A 134 -1.09 -5.08 -3.25
CA GLN A 134 -0.70 -5.67 -1.99
C GLN A 134 0.67 -5.20 -1.54
N MET A 135 1.78 -5.67 -2.15
CA MET A 135 3.12 -5.19 -1.81
C MET A 135 3.60 -4.15 -2.79
N ILE A 136 4.30 -3.17 -2.27
CA ILE A 136 4.88 -2.08 -3.04
C ILE A 136 6.38 -1.97 -2.78
N GLN A 137 7.12 -1.63 -3.84
CA GLN A 137 8.55 -1.38 -3.80
C GLN A 137 8.84 -0.08 -4.55
N LEU A 138 9.31 0.93 -3.84
CA LEU A 138 9.69 2.21 -4.43
C LEU A 138 11.13 2.15 -4.94
N SER A 139 11.39 2.72 -6.13
CA SER A 139 12.76 2.89 -6.61
C SER A 139 13.53 3.89 -5.73
N LEU A 140 14.86 3.74 -5.64
CA LEU A 140 15.70 4.61 -4.82
C LEU A 140 15.60 6.10 -5.20
N ASP A 141 15.29 6.40 -6.46
CA ASP A 141 15.03 7.77 -6.93
C ASP A 141 13.59 8.25 -6.66
N GLY A 142 12.75 7.41 -6.05
CA GLY A 142 11.37 7.72 -5.69
C GLY A 142 10.38 7.79 -6.85
N LYS A 143 10.82 7.59 -8.11
CA LYS A 143 10.01 7.91 -9.30
C LYS A 143 9.16 6.74 -9.81
N ARG A 144 9.43 5.52 -9.36
CA ARG A 144 8.75 4.30 -9.82
C ARG A 144 8.34 3.47 -8.62
N LEU A 145 7.07 3.12 -8.57
CA LEU A 145 6.53 2.23 -7.57
C LEU A 145 6.11 0.93 -8.25
N PHE A 146 6.73 -0.18 -7.87
CA PHE A 146 6.37 -1.52 -8.35
C PHE A 146 5.36 -2.13 -7.40
N VAL A 147 4.30 -2.73 -7.94
CA VAL A 147 3.15 -3.19 -7.16
C VAL A 147 2.74 -4.57 -7.58
N THR A 148 2.60 -5.48 -6.63
CA THR A 148 2.07 -6.84 -6.86
C THR A 148 0.59 -6.92 -6.48
N THR A 149 -0.13 -7.90 -7.03
CA THR A 149 -1.59 -8.02 -6.85
C THR A 149 -2.03 -9.28 -6.10
N SER A 150 -1.15 -9.93 -5.34
CA SER A 150 -1.49 -11.12 -4.57
C SER A 150 -1.06 -10.99 -3.12
N LEU A 151 -2.02 -11.04 -2.20
CA LEU A 151 -1.75 -11.02 -0.76
C LEU A 151 -1.30 -12.41 -0.29
N PHE A 152 -2.20 -13.37 -0.25
CA PHE A 152 -1.89 -14.79 -0.07
C PHE A 152 -3.08 -15.67 -0.53
N SER A 153 -2.75 -16.86 -0.99
CA SER A 153 -3.67 -17.69 -1.77
C SER A 153 -5.01 -17.96 -1.10
N THR A 154 -5.03 -18.14 0.23
CA THR A 154 -6.28 -18.44 0.95
C THR A 154 -7.28 -17.29 0.89
N TRP A 155 -6.80 -16.05 1.05
CA TRP A 155 -7.65 -14.86 0.98
C TRP A 155 -7.92 -14.46 -0.47
N ASP A 156 -6.89 -14.41 -1.31
CA ASP A 156 -7.07 -14.10 -2.73
C ASP A 156 -8.13 -14.97 -3.38
N ASN A 157 -8.15 -16.27 -3.06
CA ASN A 157 -9.13 -17.20 -3.60
C ASN A 157 -10.57 -16.94 -3.16
N GLN A 158 -10.78 -16.26 -2.05
CA GLN A 158 -12.10 -15.91 -1.54
C GLN A 158 -12.59 -14.58 -2.10
N PHE A 159 -11.72 -13.58 -2.15
CA PHE A 159 -12.08 -12.23 -2.59
C PHE A 159 -11.93 -12.05 -4.10
N TYR A 160 -10.97 -12.75 -4.72
CA TYR A 160 -10.62 -12.65 -6.14
C TYR A 160 -10.55 -14.04 -6.78
N PRO A 161 -11.69 -14.75 -6.96
CA PRO A 161 -11.66 -16.14 -7.41
C PRO A 161 -10.97 -16.34 -8.78
N ASP A 162 -11.01 -15.34 -9.63
CA ASP A 162 -10.39 -15.36 -10.97
C ASP A 162 -8.86 -15.47 -10.92
N ILE A 163 -8.23 -15.07 -9.81
CA ILE A 163 -6.76 -15.17 -9.68
C ILE A 163 -6.26 -16.61 -9.69
N ARG A 164 -7.16 -17.58 -9.44
CA ARG A 164 -6.82 -19.02 -9.52
C ARG A 164 -6.46 -19.46 -10.93
N THR A 165 -7.10 -18.86 -11.91
CA THR A 165 -6.94 -19.21 -13.34
C THR A 165 -6.09 -18.20 -14.08
N ASN A 166 -6.16 -16.93 -13.69
CA ASN A 166 -5.47 -15.84 -14.38
C ASN A 166 -4.10 -15.51 -13.77
N GLY A 167 -3.82 -15.99 -12.53
CA GLY A 167 -2.61 -15.60 -11.81
C GLY A 167 -2.67 -14.16 -11.31
N GLY A 168 -1.59 -13.73 -10.65
CA GLY A 168 -1.37 -12.34 -10.28
C GLY A 168 -0.52 -11.59 -11.31
N CYS A 169 -0.33 -10.31 -11.10
CA CYS A 169 0.57 -9.50 -11.92
C CYS A 169 1.39 -8.54 -11.07
N MET A 170 2.43 -7.97 -11.69
CA MET A 170 3.16 -6.82 -11.16
C MET A 170 3.03 -5.67 -12.14
N LEU A 171 2.68 -4.50 -11.63
CA LEU A 171 2.56 -3.25 -12.36
C LEU A 171 3.61 -2.25 -11.91
N MET A 172 3.83 -1.21 -12.70
CA MET A 172 4.65 -0.07 -12.34
C MET A 172 3.81 1.21 -12.38
N VAL A 173 4.02 2.06 -11.37
CA VAL A 173 3.41 3.38 -11.25
C VAL A 173 4.51 4.43 -11.31
N ASN A 174 4.37 5.41 -12.19
CA ASN A 174 5.22 6.59 -12.24
C ASN A 174 4.77 7.58 -11.17
N CYS A 175 5.71 8.07 -10.36
CA CYS A 175 5.46 8.99 -9.24
C CYS A 175 6.11 10.35 -9.52
N ASP A 176 5.33 11.43 -9.39
CA ASP A 176 5.88 12.79 -9.37
C ASP A 176 6.38 13.12 -7.96
N ILE A 177 7.70 13.11 -7.79
CA ILE A 177 8.39 13.38 -6.51
C ILE A 177 8.48 14.87 -6.16
N LYS A 178 8.10 15.76 -7.06
CA LYS A 178 8.18 17.22 -6.84
C LYS A 178 6.85 17.81 -6.41
N ASN A 179 5.81 17.48 -7.18
CA ASN A 179 4.50 18.10 -7.03
C ASN A 179 3.47 17.12 -6.42
N GLY A 180 3.84 15.84 -6.29
CA GLY A 180 2.90 14.76 -6.03
C GLY A 180 2.12 14.35 -7.28
N GLY A 181 1.60 13.15 -7.26
CA GLY A 181 0.87 12.55 -8.37
C GLY A 181 1.39 11.17 -8.73
N MET A 182 0.49 10.33 -9.24
CA MET A 182 0.79 8.97 -9.65
C MET A 182 0.08 8.62 -10.95
N GLU A 183 0.73 7.85 -11.80
CA GLU A 183 0.17 7.33 -13.04
C GLU A 183 0.66 5.90 -13.30
N ILE A 184 -0.25 4.98 -13.63
CA ILE A 184 0.13 3.62 -14.02
C ILE A 184 0.87 3.68 -15.36
N ASP A 185 2.03 3.04 -15.44
CA ASP A 185 2.74 2.88 -16.70
C ASP A 185 1.93 1.96 -17.63
N PRO A 186 1.48 2.44 -18.80
CA PRO A 186 0.61 1.66 -19.68
C PRO A 186 1.32 0.50 -20.41
N HIS A 187 2.65 0.45 -20.33
CA HIS A 187 3.48 -0.53 -21.05
C HIS A 187 4.12 -1.55 -20.13
N PHE A 188 4.16 -1.31 -18.82
CA PHE A 188 4.82 -2.21 -17.88
C PHE A 188 3.79 -3.10 -17.17
N VAL A 189 3.83 -4.38 -17.49
CA VAL A 189 3.12 -5.44 -16.75
C VAL A 189 3.91 -6.73 -16.80
N VAL A 190 4.06 -7.39 -15.66
CA VAL A 190 4.52 -8.77 -15.59
C VAL A 190 3.32 -9.64 -15.26
N ASP A 191 2.94 -10.49 -16.20
CA ASP A 191 1.79 -11.38 -16.10
C ASP A 191 2.25 -12.78 -15.62
N PHE A 192 2.08 -13.05 -14.33
CA PHE A 192 2.45 -14.34 -13.74
C PHE A 192 1.47 -15.46 -14.08
N GLY A 193 0.34 -15.14 -14.66
CA GLY A 193 -0.59 -16.13 -15.21
C GLY A 193 -0.04 -16.91 -16.39
N LYS A 194 0.95 -16.36 -17.09
CA LYS A 194 1.60 -16.96 -18.27
C LYS A 194 2.87 -17.76 -17.93
N GLU A 195 3.21 -17.91 -16.66
CA GLU A 195 4.35 -18.73 -16.26
C GLU A 195 4.20 -20.19 -16.72
N PRO A 196 5.28 -20.87 -17.17
CA PRO A 196 5.20 -22.20 -17.77
C PRO A 196 4.56 -23.28 -16.89
N ASN A 197 4.68 -23.15 -15.58
CA ASN A 197 4.08 -24.06 -14.59
C ASN A 197 2.95 -23.40 -13.78
N GLY A 198 2.46 -22.24 -14.28
CA GLY A 198 1.44 -21.47 -13.63
C GLY A 198 0.00 -21.94 -13.86
N PRO A 199 -0.97 -21.09 -13.56
CA PRO A 199 -0.81 -19.67 -13.19
C PRO A 199 -0.11 -19.47 -11.84
N SER A 200 0.80 -18.50 -11.78
CA SER A 200 1.56 -18.13 -10.57
C SER A 200 1.09 -16.80 -10.00
N ARG A 201 1.57 -16.48 -8.79
CA ARG A 201 1.26 -15.24 -8.09
C ARG A 201 2.52 -14.66 -7.51
N CYS A 202 2.70 -13.35 -7.63
CA CYS A 202 3.77 -12.62 -6.99
C CYS A 202 3.23 -11.96 -5.73
N HIS A 203 3.73 -12.37 -4.56
CA HIS A 203 3.40 -11.73 -3.31
C HIS A 203 4.22 -10.45 -3.13
N GLU A 204 5.53 -10.53 -3.39
CA GLU A 204 6.47 -9.48 -3.10
C GLU A 204 7.54 -9.37 -4.19
N THR A 205 8.05 -8.16 -4.38
CA THR A 205 9.20 -7.88 -5.25
C THR A 205 10.23 -7.06 -4.48
N ARG A 206 11.52 -7.35 -4.70
CA ARG A 206 12.63 -6.66 -4.06
C ARG A 206 13.77 -6.44 -5.05
N TYR A 207 14.57 -5.42 -4.83
CA TYR A 207 15.80 -5.26 -5.58
C TYR A 207 16.80 -6.36 -5.24
N PRO A 208 17.57 -6.84 -6.21
CA PRO A 208 18.71 -7.72 -5.95
C PRO A 208 19.70 -7.05 -4.97
N GLY A 209 20.00 -7.72 -3.85
CA GLY A 209 20.83 -7.16 -2.79
C GLY A 209 20.10 -6.23 -1.83
N GLY A 210 18.80 -6.04 -2.03
CA GLY A 210 17.96 -5.22 -1.16
C GLY A 210 18.06 -3.71 -1.42
N ASP A 211 17.21 -2.95 -0.79
CA ASP A 211 17.20 -1.49 -0.74
C ASP A 211 16.61 -0.99 0.58
N CYS A 212 16.70 0.30 0.85
CA CYS A 212 16.24 0.88 2.08
C CYS A 212 14.82 1.46 2.02
N THR A 213 14.10 1.24 0.92
CA THR A 213 12.71 1.71 0.76
C THR A 213 11.68 0.67 1.20
N SER A 214 12.12 -0.53 1.51
CA SER A 214 11.29 -1.62 2.01
C SER A 214 11.96 -2.32 3.19
N ASP A 215 11.32 -3.30 3.81
CA ASP A 215 11.88 -4.10 4.89
C ASP A 215 13.02 -4.97 4.41
N ILE A 216 14.16 -4.41 4.37
CA ILE A 216 15.31 -5.11 3.93
C ILE A 216 16.18 -5.50 5.07
N TRP A 217 16.36 -6.76 5.06
CA TRP A 217 17.31 -7.45 5.88
C TRP A 217 18.65 -7.47 5.16
N ILE A 218 19.53 -6.63 5.59
CA ILE A 218 20.94 -6.66 5.17
C ILE A 218 21.73 -7.38 6.26
#